data_094cca842a7d08700d333e43ac4db2e5
#
_entry.id   094cca842a7d08700d333e43ac4db2e5
#
_cell.length_a   1.000
_cell.length_b   1.000
_cell.length_c   1.000
_cell.angle_alpha   90.00
_cell.angle_beta   90.00
_cell.angle_gamma   90.00
#
_symmetry.space_group_name_H-M   'P 1'
#
loop_
_entity.id
_entity.type
_entity.pdbx_description
1 polymer ?
#
loop_
_entity_poly.entity_id
_entity_poly.type
_entity_poly.pdbx_seq_one_letter_code
_entity_poly.pdbx_strand_id
1 'polypeptide(L)'
;MSYPPLPEPLEVATYDNHTHFDIAYVDEAISTEEQLARAAAVGIKGVVQVGVTLETSKWSAALAAKDPRVLAAVALHPNEAPEYGTLEKLNDAISEIAELATQPRVRAIGETGLDFFRTEGEESLKLQQHSFEEHIRIAKENDIALMIHDREAHDQVVATLKRVGAPNKVVFHCYSGDVDLAQICIDNGWYMSFAGNITIKRNEHLRNSLAMAPKELILVETDAPFLTPEPFRGRPNASYLVPITVRKMAEVRSVDVNELAAQLTENTEAVYGSWN
;
A
#
# COMPACT_ATOMS: atom_id res chain seq x y z
N MET A 1 -5.34 -0.76 -24.40
CA MET A 1 -5.05 -2.10 -23.80
C MET A 1 -6.24 -2.48 -22.95
N SER A 2 -6.74 -3.73 -23.01
CA SER A 2 -7.89 -4.18 -22.20
C SER A 2 -7.43 -4.74 -20.85
N TYR A 3 -8.29 -4.63 -19.84
CA TYR A 3 -8.09 -5.29 -18.56
C TYR A 3 -7.97 -6.82 -18.70
N PRO A 4 -7.19 -7.50 -17.83
CA PRO A 4 -7.13 -8.95 -17.78
C PRO A 4 -8.50 -9.57 -17.47
N PRO A 5 -8.74 -10.85 -17.84
CA PRO A 5 -9.94 -11.57 -17.41
C PRO A 5 -9.91 -11.80 -15.90
N LEU A 6 -11.08 -12.05 -15.31
CA LEU A 6 -11.18 -12.47 -13.92
C LEU A 6 -10.39 -13.77 -13.70
N PRO A 7 -9.54 -13.85 -12.68
CA PRO A 7 -8.89 -15.10 -12.29
C PRO A 7 -9.90 -16.02 -11.59
N GLU A 8 -9.48 -17.26 -11.36
CA GLU A 8 -10.22 -18.18 -10.51
C GLU A 8 -10.40 -17.57 -9.10
N PRO A 9 -11.63 -17.56 -8.55
CA PRO A 9 -11.89 -16.99 -7.24
C PRO A 9 -11.12 -17.67 -6.10
N LEU A 10 -10.82 -16.91 -5.03
CA LEU A 10 -10.41 -17.49 -3.75
C LEU A 10 -11.65 -18.05 -3.03
N GLU A 11 -11.55 -19.25 -2.46
CA GLU A 11 -12.60 -19.83 -1.61
C GLU A 11 -12.68 -19.12 -0.25
N VAL A 12 -11.52 -18.74 0.30
CA VAL A 12 -11.41 -17.91 1.49
C VAL A 12 -11.09 -16.48 1.07
N ALA A 13 -12.00 -15.57 1.36
CA ALA A 13 -11.88 -14.18 0.94
C ALA A 13 -10.78 -13.43 1.73
N THR A 14 -10.15 -12.44 1.05
CA THR A 14 -9.15 -11.55 1.64
C THR A 14 -9.38 -10.11 1.19
N TYR A 15 -8.38 -9.24 1.33
CA TYR A 15 -8.42 -7.82 1.00
C TYR A 15 -7.34 -7.44 0.00
N ASP A 16 -7.51 -6.28 -0.64
CA ASP A 16 -6.45 -5.57 -1.35
C ASP A 16 -5.98 -4.40 -0.48
N ASN A 17 -4.76 -4.46 0.02
CA ASN A 17 -4.26 -3.50 0.99
C ASN A 17 -3.79 -2.17 0.38
N HIS A 18 -3.71 -2.07 -0.97
CA HIS A 18 -3.26 -0.86 -1.65
C HIS A 18 -3.72 -0.82 -3.10
N THR A 19 -4.56 0.16 -3.43
CA THR A 19 -5.06 0.38 -4.80
C THR A 19 -5.36 1.86 -5.05
N HIS A 20 -5.32 2.29 -6.33
CA HIS A 20 -5.62 3.66 -6.77
C HIS A 20 -6.75 3.65 -7.81
N PHE A 21 -7.98 3.74 -7.36
CA PHE A 21 -9.15 3.80 -8.27
C PHE A 21 -9.29 5.15 -9.00
N ASP A 22 -8.62 6.19 -8.52
CA ASP A 22 -8.58 7.53 -9.11
C ASP A 22 -7.64 7.63 -10.30
N ILE A 23 -6.73 6.67 -10.51
CA ILE A 23 -5.76 6.67 -11.59
C ILE A 23 -6.32 5.95 -12.82
N ALA A 24 -6.59 6.70 -13.89
CA ALA A 24 -6.94 6.14 -15.20
C ALA A 24 -5.67 5.69 -15.94
N TYR A 25 -5.49 4.38 -16.12
CA TYR A 25 -4.35 3.80 -16.84
C TYR A 25 -4.62 3.56 -18.32
N VAL A 26 -5.87 3.51 -18.72
CA VAL A 26 -6.35 3.27 -20.10
C VAL A 26 -7.55 4.14 -20.41
N ASP A 27 -7.77 4.44 -21.70
CA ASP A 27 -8.88 5.29 -22.16
C ASP A 27 -10.28 4.75 -21.78
N GLU A 28 -10.40 3.41 -21.66
CA GLU A 28 -11.62 2.73 -21.20
C GLU A 28 -11.46 2.25 -19.75
N ALA A 29 -11.31 3.20 -18.82
CA ALA A 29 -11.27 2.87 -17.40
C ALA A 29 -12.63 2.31 -16.94
N ILE A 30 -12.57 1.22 -16.17
CA ILE A 30 -13.78 0.70 -15.51
C ILE A 30 -14.10 1.55 -14.27
N SER A 31 -15.38 1.73 -13.99
CA SER A 31 -15.80 2.53 -12.82
C SER A 31 -15.38 1.89 -11.51
N THR A 32 -15.28 2.69 -10.44
CA THR A 32 -14.99 2.20 -9.08
C THR A 32 -15.97 1.10 -8.65
N GLU A 33 -17.27 1.27 -8.92
CA GLU A 33 -18.29 0.28 -8.61
C GLU A 33 -18.04 -1.04 -9.36
N GLU A 34 -17.69 -0.99 -10.63
CA GLU A 34 -17.36 -2.19 -11.41
C GLU A 34 -16.07 -2.84 -10.93
N GLN A 35 -15.05 -2.08 -10.54
CA GLN A 35 -13.81 -2.60 -9.96
C GLN A 35 -14.10 -3.37 -8.67
N LEU A 36 -14.88 -2.78 -7.76
CA LEU A 36 -15.29 -3.41 -6.50
C LEU A 36 -16.19 -4.65 -6.72
N ALA A 37 -17.09 -4.60 -7.69
CA ALA A 37 -17.94 -5.75 -8.04
C ALA A 37 -17.09 -6.92 -8.59
N ARG A 38 -16.13 -6.63 -9.47
CA ARG A 38 -15.20 -7.65 -10.00
C ARG A 38 -14.29 -8.22 -8.91
N ALA A 39 -13.81 -7.37 -7.98
CA ALA A 39 -13.02 -7.79 -6.84
C ALA A 39 -13.81 -8.73 -5.93
N ALA A 40 -15.05 -8.38 -5.59
CA ALA A 40 -15.94 -9.23 -4.81
C ALA A 40 -16.20 -10.60 -5.47
N ALA A 41 -16.37 -10.63 -6.80
CA ALA A 41 -16.61 -11.86 -7.56
C ALA A 41 -15.46 -12.87 -7.49
N VAL A 42 -14.25 -12.45 -7.10
CA VAL A 42 -13.08 -13.31 -6.97
C VAL A 42 -12.59 -13.48 -5.53
N GLY A 43 -13.41 -13.08 -4.55
CA GLY A 43 -13.09 -13.26 -3.13
C GLY A 43 -12.30 -12.11 -2.50
N ILE A 44 -12.32 -10.89 -3.08
CA ILE A 44 -11.76 -9.69 -2.43
C ILE A 44 -12.90 -8.91 -1.80
N LYS A 45 -12.96 -8.94 -0.46
CA LYS A 45 -14.09 -8.41 0.31
C LYS A 45 -13.98 -6.93 0.66
N GLY A 46 -12.80 -6.33 0.43
CA GLY A 46 -12.58 -4.90 0.65
C GLY A 46 -11.21 -4.46 0.19
N VAL A 47 -11.04 -3.15 0.10
CA VAL A 47 -9.81 -2.53 -0.39
C VAL A 47 -9.40 -1.35 0.49
N VAL A 48 -8.10 -1.05 0.50
CA VAL A 48 -7.58 0.25 0.97
C VAL A 48 -7.32 1.11 -0.26
N GLN A 49 -8.16 2.14 -0.44
CA GLN A 49 -7.97 3.17 -1.46
C GLN A 49 -6.96 4.20 -0.97
N VAL A 50 -5.95 4.47 -1.76
CA VAL A 50 -4.78 5.27 -1.36
C VAL A 50 -4.73 6.59 -2.10
N GLY A 51 -4.72 7.70 -1.35
CA GLY A 51 -4.47 9.05 -1.86
C GLY A 51 -2.97 9.36 -1.91
N VAL A 52 -2.54 10.05 -2.96
CA VAL A 52 -1.13 10.44 -3.18
C VAL A 52 -0.93 11.96 -3.19
N THR A 53 -1.99 12.71 -3.42
CA THR A 53 -2.06 14.19 -3.33
C THR A 53 -3.12 14.59 -2.32
N LEU A 54 -3.17 15.86 -1.95
CA LEU A 54 -4.24 16.36 -1.10
C LEU A 54 -5.64 16.16 -1.72
N GLU A 55 -5.76 16.35 -3.04
CA GLU A 55 -7.02 16.15 -3.77
C GLU A 55 -7.45 14.69 -3.76
N THR A 56 -6.54 13.77 -4.11
CA THR A 56 -6.85 12.33 -4.14
C THR A 56 -7.04 11.76 -2.74
N SER A 57 -6.38 12.31 -1.71
CA SER A 57 -6.63 11.98 -0.31
C SER A 57 -8.04 12.37 0.15
N LYS A 58 -8.50 13.57 -0.21
CA LYS A 58 -9.90 14.01 0.03
C LYS A 58 -10.90 13.10 -0.68
N TRP A 59 -10.61 12.74 -1.92
CA TRP A 59 -11.46 11.84 -2.70
C TRP A 59 -11.50 10.42 -2.08
N SER A 60 -10.35 9.88 -1.68
CA SER A 60 -10.25 8.56 -1.05
C SER A 60 -11.03 8.48 0.27
N ALA A 61 -10.88 9.50 1.13
CA ALA A 61 -11.65 9.60 2.37
C ALA A 61 -13.17 9.69 2.10
N ALA A 62 -13.58 10.48 1.09
CA ALA A 62 -14.99 10.62 0.71
C ALA A 62 -15.58 9.33 0.11
N LEU A 63 -14.78 8.56 -0.65
CA LEU A 63 -15.18 7.24 -1.15
C LEU A 63 -15.36 6.25 -0.01
N ALA A 64 -14.39 6.16 0.90
CA ALA A 64 -14.46 5.27 2.05
C ALA A 64 -15.64 5.58 2.98
N ALA A 65 -16.04 6.86 3.12
CA ALA A 65 -17.20 7.26 3.89
C ALA A 65 -18.54 6.79 3.26
N LYS A 66 -18.57 6.51 1.96
CA LYS A 66 -19.78 6.14 1.20
C LYS A 66 -19.89 4.65 0.94
N ASP A 67 -18.77 3.95 0.77
CA ASP A 67 -18.75 2.53 0.40
C ASP A 67 -18.14 1.68 1.52
N PRO A 68 -18.91 0.77 2.13
CA PRO A 68 -18.42 -0.07 3.22
C PRO A 68 -17.30 -1.05 2.81
N ARG A 69 -17.10 -1.28 1.52
CA ARG A 69 -16.02 -2.13 0.98
C ARG A 69 -14.66 -1.41 0.97
N VAL A 70 -14.64 -0.09 1.24
CA VAL A 70 -13.45 0.75 1.09
C VAL A 70 -13.02 1.32 2.43
N LEU A 71 -11.74 1.18 2.78
CA LEU A 71 -11.04 2.03 3.74
C LEU A 71 -10.10 2.97 2.99
N ALA A 72 -9.70 4.07 3.61
CA ALA A 72 -8.80 5.04 2.98
C ALA A 72 -7.45 5.12 3.70
N ALA A 73 -6.40 5.31 2.91
CA ALA A 73 -5.14 5.88 3.33
C ALA A 73 -5.01 7.28 2.71
N VAL A 74 -4.48 8.23 3.48
CA VAL A 74 -4.35 9.64 3.07
C VAL A 74 -2.96 10.15 3.37
N ALA A 75 -2.32 10.81 2.40
CA ALA A 75 -1.01 11.42 2.56
C ALA A 75 -0.65 12.32 1.38
N LEU A 76 0.54 12.88 1.44
CA LEU A 76 1.26 13.44 0.30
C LEU A 76 2.40 12.46 -0.04
N HIS A 77 2.33 11.88 -1.24
CA HIS A 77 3.35 10.97 -1.76
C HIS A 77 4.73 11.68 -1.79
N PRO A 78 5.85 10.98 -1.57
CA PRO A 78 7.16 11.61 -1.55
C PRO A 78 7.49 12.43 -2.81
N ASN A 79 7.00 12.06 -3.98
CA ASN A 79 7.22 12.84 -5.20
C ASN A 79 6.34 14.09 -5.31
N GLU A 80 5.26 14.18 -4.53
CA GLU A 80 4.36 15.33 -4.50
C GLU A 80 4.82 16.41 -3.50
N ALA A 81 5.47 16.01 -2.41
CA ALA A 81 5.90 16.95 -1.38
C ALA A 81 6.80 18.08 -1.91
N PRO A 82 7.77 17.85 -2.83
CA PRO A 82 8.58 18.90 -3.44
C PRO A 82 7.79 19.91 -4.29
N GLU A 83 6.66 19.49 -4.88
CA GLU A 83 5.84 20.35 -5.77
C GLU A 83 5.22 21.53 -5.02
N TYR A 84 5.12 21.47 -3.69
CA TYR A 84 4.69 22.61 -2.87
C TYR A 84 5.72 23.75 -2.84
N GLY A 85 6.98 23.47 -3.12
CA GLY A 85 8.07 24.45 -3.30
C GLY A 85 8.55 25.13 -2.04
N THR A 86 7.71 25.25 -0.99
CA THR A 86 8.08 25.84 0.31
C THR A 86 7.55 25.03 1.48
N LEU A 87 8.24 25.06 2.61
CA LEU A 87 7.78 24.43 3.85
C LEU A 87 6.42 24.95 4.33
N GLU A 88 6.15 26.24 4.15
CA GLU A 88 4.87 26.86 4.54
C GLU A 88 3.70 26.19 3.81
N LYS A 89 3.73 26.17 2.48
CA LYS A 89 2.68 25.55 1.65
C LYS A 89 2.56 24.04 1.90
N LEU A 90 3.68 23.37 2.09
CA LEU A 90 3.69 21.94 2.41
C LEU A 90 3.02 21.69 3.78
N ASN A 91 3.32 22.49 4.78
CA ASN A 91 2.70 22.37 6.11
C ASN A 91 1.21 22.67 6.09
N ASP A 92 0.75 23.61 5.27
CA ASP A 92 -0.69 23.86 5.07
C ASP A 92 -1.40 22.60 4.54
N ALA A 93 -0.82 21.96 3.52
CA ALA A 93 -1.37 20.72 2.96
C ALA A 93 -1.29 19.55 3.96
N ILE A 94 -0.18 19.41 4.70
CA ILE A 94 -0.03 18.39 5.76
C ILE A 94 -1.08 18.58 6.86
N SER A 95 -1.42 19.81 7.20
CA SER A 95 -2.46 20.11 8.20
C SER A 95 -3.84 19.61 7.73
N GLU A 96 -4.15 19.74 6.44
CA GLU A 96 -5.39 19.17 5.87
C GLU A 96 -5.36 17.62 5.86
N ILE A 97 -4.19 17.01 5.61
CA ILE A 97 -4.03 15.54 5.75
C ILE A 97 -4.29 15.11 7.21
N ALA A 98 -3.78 15.87 8.19
CA ALA A 98 -4.02 15.58 9.61
C ALA A 98 -5.51 15.65 9.97
N GLU A 99 -6.27 16.59 9.40
CA GLU A 99 -7.73 16.64 9.56
C GLU A 99 -8.42 15.42 8.94
N LEU A 100 -8.01 15.00 7.74
CA LEU A 100 -8.54 13.79 7.10
C LEU A 100 -8.28 12.53 7.91
N ALA A 101 -7.12 12.44 8.57
CA ALA A 101 -6.71 11.30 9.40
C ALA A 101 -7.68 11.03 10.56
N THR A 102 -8.43 12.02 11.01
CA THR A 102 -9.42 11.88 12.09
C THR A 102 -10.73 11.20 11.66
N GLN A 103 -10.96 11.01 10.36
CA GLN A 103 -12.20 10.43 9.85
C GLN A 103 -12.27 8.92 10.13
N PRO A 104 -13.43 8.38 10.55
CA PRO A 104 -13.53 6.99 11.03
C PRO A 104 -13.07 5.90 10.04
N ARG A 105 -13.16 6.17 8.73
CA ARG A 105 -12.79 5.21 7.69
C ARG A 105 -11.43 5.51 7.04
N VAL A 106 -10.71 6.52 7.51
CA VAL A 106 -9.29 6.71 7.23
C VAL A 106 -8.52 5.86 8.24
N ARG A 107 -7.78 4.87 7.78
CA ARG A 107 -7.14 3.84 8.60
C ARG A 107 -5.62 3.80 8.46
N ALA A 108 -5.09 4.64 7.57
CA ALA A 108 -3.65 4.79 7.42
C ALA A 108 -3.27 6.21 7.00
N ILE A 109 -2.09 6.61 7.39
CA ILE A 109 -1.32 7.66 6.73
C ILE A 109 -0.46 6.99 5.68
N GLY A 110 -0.72 7.30 4.44
CA GLY A 110 -0.08 6.71 3.24
C GLY A 110 -0.83 7.09 1.97
N GLU A 111 -0.10 7.07 0.88
CA GLU A 111 1.26 6.62 0.64
C GLU A 111 2.26 7.75 0.94
N THR A 112 3.20 7.51 1.83
CA THR A 112 4.22 8.46 2.25
C THR A 112 5.57 7.76 2.40
N GLY A 113 6.67 8.49 2.49
CA GLY A 113 7.99 7.89 2.62
C GLY A 113 9.04 8.63 1.84
N LEU A 114 9.97 7.89 1.21
CA LEU A 114 11.09 8.45 0.46
C LEU A 114 11.26 7.77 -0.91
N ASP A 115 11.53 8.59 -1.93
CA ASP A 115 11.82 8.14 -3.30
C ASP A 115 13.06 8.87 -3.83
N PHE A 116 14.22 8.21 -3.78
CA PHE A 116 15.48 8.75 -4.28
C PHE A 116 15.71 8.43 -5.75
N PHE A 117 14.84 7.66 -6.36
CA PHE A 117 14.89 7.39 -7.80
C PHE A 117 14.28 8.51 -8.64
N ARG A 118 13.20 9.15 -8.16
CA ARG A 118 12.47 10.19 -8.91
C ARG A 118 12.73 11.59 -8.39
N THR A 119 13.06 11.74 -7.12
CA THR A 119 13.30 13.05 -6.53
C THR A 119 14.79 13.35 -6.50
N GLU A 120 15.17 14.45 -7.14
CA GLU A 120 16.54 14.95 -7.19
C GLU A 120 16.64 16.34 -6.54
N GLY A 121 17.83 16.68 -6.07
CA GLY A 121 18.14 18.00 -5.51
C GLY A 121 17.89 18.09 -3.99
N GLU A 122 18.82 18.76 -3.32
CA GLU A 122 18.87 18.82 -1.85
C GLU A 122 17.60 19.42 -1.23
N GLU A 123 17.06 20.49 -1.81
CA GLU A 123 15.86 21.15 -1.30
C GLU A 123 14.60 20.27 -1.47
N SER A 124 14.46 19.58 -2.59
CA SER A 124 13.37 18.63 -2.84
C SER A 124 13.42 17.46 -1.86
N LEU A 125 14.60 16.91 -1.62
CA LEU A 125 14.81 15.83 -0.65
C LEU A 125 14.54 16.28 0.78
N LYS A 126 14.83 17.53 1.15
CA LYS A 126 14.46 18.10 2.47
C LYS A 126 12.95 18.21 2.65
N LEU A 127 12.23 18.65 1.62
CA LEU A 127 10.76 18.72 1.67
C LEU A 127 10.14 17.31 1.79
N GLN A 128 10.67 16.34 1.04
CA GLN A 128 10.26 14.94 1.12
C GLN A 128 10.50 14.35 2.52
N GLN A 129 11.68 14.56 3.07
CA GLN A 129 12.05 14.11 4.42
C GLN A 129 11.15 14.74 5.49
N HIS A 130 10.90 16.06 5.39
CA HIS A 130 10.00 16.77 6.32
C HIS A 130 8.58 16.22 6.25
N SER A 131 8.04 16.05 5.04
CA SER A 131 6.72 15.46 4.82
C SER A 131 6.60 14.07 5.46
N PHE A 132 7.60 13.21 5.26
CA PHE A 132 7.61 11.87 5.84
C PHE A 132 7.60 11.90 7.38
N GLU A 133 8.40 12.75 8.01
CA GLU A 133 8.44 12.90 9.46
C GLU A 133 7.12 13.40 10.04
N GLU A 134 6.48 14.37 9.40
CA GLU A 134 5.17 14.86 9.79
C GLU A 134 4.07 13.79 9.63
N HIS A 135 4.09 13.01 8.55
CA HIS A 135 3.18 11.90 8.35
C HIS A 135 3.35 10.80 9.42
N ILE A 136 4.60 10.51 9.84
CA ILE A 136 4.86 9.62 10.99
C ILE A 136 4.22 10.18 12.28
N ARG A 137 4.35 11.49 12.53
CA ARG A 137 3.72 12.15 13.67
C ARG A 137 2.20 11.99 13.65
N ILE A 138 1.56 12.29 12.50
CA ILE A 138 0.10 12.19 12.33
C ILE A 138 -0.38 10.75 12.55
N ALA A 139 0.32 9.75 12.01
CA ALA A 139 -0.03 8.34 12.20
C ALA A 139 0.00 7.95 13.69
N LYS A 140 1.01 8.41 14.44
CA LYS A 140 1.13 8.18 15.88
C LYS A 140 0.03 8.86 16.69
N GLU A 141 -0.30 10.11 16.37
CA GLU A 141 -1.34 10.88 17.07
C GLU A 141 -2.74 10.30 16.90
N ASN A 142 -3.02 9.65 15.77
CA ASN A 142 -4.30 9.04 15.47
C ASN A 142 -4.34 7.52 15.73
N ASP A 143 -3.23 6.91 16.13
CA ASP A 143 -3.06 5.44 16.31
C ASP A 143 -3.52 4.62 15.09
N ILE A 144 -3.22 5.12 13.89
CA ILE A 144 -3.50 4.46 12.61
C ILE A 144 -2.20 4.00 11.94
N ALA A 145 -2.33 3.13 10.93
CA ALA A 145 -1.18 2.58 10.24
C ALA A 145 -0.39 3.65 9.48
N LEU A 146 0.92 3.44 9.33
CA LEU A 146 1.79 4.18 8.42
C LEU A 146 2.11 3.29 7.23
N MET A 147 1.69 3.69 6.03
CA MET A 147 1.91 2.97 4.78
C MET A 147 3.03 3.65 3.99
N ILE A 148 4.15 2.96 3.87
CA ILE A 148 5.42 3.53 3.40
C ILE A 148 5.70 3.18 1.95
N HIS A 149 5.92 4.21 1.14
CA HIS A 149 6.63 4.16 -0.12
C HIS A 149 8.13 4.20 0.14
N ASP A 150 8.86 3.24 -0.42
CA ASP A 150 10.31 3.15 -0.27
C ASP A 150 10.95 2.76 -1.61
N ARG A 151 11.62 3.72 -2.24
CA ARG A 151 12.29 3.48 -3.51
C ARG A 151 13.70 4.04 -3.52
N GLU A 152 14.69 3.13 -3.55
CA GLU A 152 16.12 3.44 -3.45
C GLU A 152 16.49 4.25 -2.19
N ALA A 153 15.69 4.10 -1.10
CA ALA A 153 15.79 4.89 0.11
C ALA A 153 15.73 4.07 1.40
N HIS A 154 15.91 2.74 1.32
CA HIS A 154 15.72 1.78 2.43
C HIS A 154 16.41 2.23 3.73
N ASP A 155 17.70 2.53 3.65
CA ASP A 155 18.49 2.92 4.83
C ASP A 155 17.95 4.20 5.47
N GLN A 156 17.57 5.19 4.65
CA GLN A 156 17.06 6.47 5.13
C GLN A 156 15.66 6.35 5.71
N VAL A 157 14.78 5.53 5.13
CA VAL A 157 13.45 5.22 5.68
C VAL A 157 13.60 4.57 7.06
N VAL A 158 14.43 3.54 7.17
CA VAL A 158 14.70 2.84 8.44
C VAL A 158 15.33 3.78 9.47
N ALA A 159 16.33 4.59 9.07
CA ALA A 159 16.96 5.54 9.95
C ALA A 159 15.97 6.60 10.47
N THR A 160 15.07 7.07 9.61
CA THR A 160 14.03 8.03 9.98
C THR A 160 13.07 7.43 11.00
N LEU A 161 12.53 6.22 10.73
CA LEU A 161 11.64 5.52 11.66
C LEU A 161 12.27 5.30 13.03
N LYS A 162 13.55 4.92 13.08
CA LYS A 162 14.28 4.72 14.34
C LYS A 162 14.53 6.04 15.06
N ARG A 163 14.83 7.12 14.35
CA ARG A 163 15.16 8.43 14.92
C ARG A 163 13.93 9.14 15.51
N VAL A 164 12.79 9.16 14.77
CA VAL A 164 11.58 9.86 15.21
C VAL A 164 10.62 8.98 16.00
N GLY A 165 10.89 7.68 16.06
CA GLY A 165 10.05 6.66 16.66
C GLY A 165 8.88 6.27 15.75
N ALA A 166 8.89 5.02 15.30
CA ALA A 166 7.84 4.46 14.44
C ALA A 166 6.47 4.43 15.15
N PRO A 167 5.34 4.54 14.43
CA PRO A 167 4.03 4.24 14.97
C PRO A 167 3.88 2.73 15.25
N ASN A 168 2.80 2.35 15.95
CA ASN A 168 2.54 0.96 16.33
C ASN A 168 2.39 0.02 15.12
N LYS A 169 1.92 0.54 13.98
CA LYS A 169 1.64 -0.23 12.77
C LYS A 169 2.34 0.41 11.58
N VAL A 170 3.38 -0.24 11.09
CA VAL A 170 4.15 0.20 9.93
C VAL A 170 3.99 -0.84 8.83
N VAL A 171 3.68 -0.40 7.63
CA VAL A 171 3.54 -1.22 6.42
C VAL A 171 4.51 -0.70 5.36
N PHE A 172 5.47 -1.52 4.97
CA PHE A 172 6.22 -1.31 3.74
C PHE A 172 5.35 -1.83 2.59
N HIS A 173 4.64 -0.89 1.93
CA HIS A 173 3.82 -1.22 0.78
C HIS A 173 4.71 -1.58 -0.40
N CYS A 174 4.18 -2.35 -1.35
CA CYS A 174 4.91 -2.79 -2.54
C CYS A 174 6.35 -3.20 -2.21
N TYR A 175 6.51 -4.03 -1.15
CA TYR A 175 7.81 -4.38 -0.58
C TYR A 175 8.84 -4.63 -1.69
N SER A 176 9.93 -3.86 -1.68
CA SER A 176 10.94 -3.84 -2.74
C SER A 176 12.34 -4.23 -2.24
N GLY A 177 12.48 -4.45 -0.93
CA GLY A 177 13.74 -4.80 -0.29
C GLY A 177 14.18 -6.25 -0.52
N ASP A 178 15.37 -6.55 -0.03
CA ASP A 178 15.94 -7.89 0.04
C ASP A 178 15.74 -8.51 1.43
N VAL A 179 16.44 -9.60 1.70
CA VAL A 179 16.41 -10.33 2.98
C VAL A 179 16.94 -9.51 4.16
N ASP A 180 17.84 -8.56 3.93
CA ASP A 180 18.41 -7.73 4.98
C ASP A 180 17.38 -6.70 5.47
N LEU A 181 16.68 -6.02 4.55
CA LEU A 181 15.56 -5.17 4.93
C LEU A 181 14.41 -5.99 5.54
N ALA A 182 14.13 -7.19 5.03
CA ALA A 182 13.12 -8.06 5.61
C ALA A 182 13.44 -8.42 7.06
N GLN A 183 14.71 -8.70 7.40
CA GLN A 183 15.13 -8.95 8.77
C GLN A 183 14.91 -7.72 9.67
N ILE A 184 15.19 -6.51 9.17
CA ILE A 184 14.91 -5.26 9.89
C ILE A 184 13.41 -5.10 10.15
N CYS A 185 12.55 -5.40 9.15
CA CYS A 185 11.11 -5.36 9.33
C CYS A 185 10.65 -6.38 10.39
N ILE A 186 11.16 -7.59 10.35
CA ILE A 186 10.87 -8.66 11.32
C ILE A 186 11.24 -8.24 12.75
N ASP A 187 12.46 -7.73 12.94
CA ASP A 187 12.98 -7.33 14.26
C ASP A 187 12.18 -6.18 14.88
N ASN A 188 11.49 -5.38 14.06
CA ASN A 188 10.69 -4.23 14.51
C ASN A 188 9.17 -4.49 14.46
N GLY A 189 8.71 -5.66 14.03
CA GLY A 189 7.29 -5.98 13.88
C GLY A 189 6.61 -5.19 12.75
N TRP A 190 7.34 -4.79 11.71
CA TRP A 190 6.82 -4.05 10.57
C TRP A 190 6.30 -5.01 9.49
N TYR A 191 5.15 -4.67 8.94
CA TYR A 191 4.51 -5.48 7.89
C TYR A 191 5.15 -5.24 6.52
N MET A 192 5.23 -6.31 5.74
CA MET A 192 5.68 -6.30 4.34
C MET A 192 4.49 -6.67 3.45
N SER A 193 4.08 -5.76 2.58
CA SER A 193 2.96 -5.98 1.65
C SER A 193 3.50 -6.34 0.26
N PHE A 194 3.03 -7.46 -0.29
CA PHE A 194 3.52 -8.02 -1.54
C PHE A 194 2.51 -7.82 -2.67
N ALA A 195 2.98 -7.23 -3.78
CA ALA A 195 2.19 -6.96 -4.98
C ALA A 195 2.44 -7.98 -6.09
N GLY A 196 1.80 -7.78 -7.25
CA GLY A 196 1.92 -8.65 -8.42
C GLY A 196 3.33 -8.85 -8.97
N ASN A 197 4.26 -7.94 -8.65
CA ASN A 197 5.68 -8.03 -9.02
C ASN A 197 6.40 -9.28 -8.45
N ILE A 198 5.86 -9.91 -7.40
CA ILE A 198 6.40 -11.17 -6.85
C ILE A 198 6.29 -12.34 -7.84
N THR A 199 5.37 -12.26 -8.81
CA THR A 199 5.19 -13.27 -9.86
C THR A 199 6.28 -13.20 -10.93
N ILE A 200 6.99 -12.09 -11.04
CA ILE A 200 8.02 -11.86 -12.06
C ILE A 200 9.27 -12.69 -11.75
N LYS A 201 9.71 -13.49 -12.72
CA LYS A 201 10.81 -14.46 -12.54
C LYS A 201 12.08 -13.82 -11.97
N ARG A 202 12.47 -12.64 -12.45
CA ARG A 202 13.70 -11.95 -12.01
C ARG A 202 13.67 -11.44 -10.57
N ASN A 203 12.48 -11.31 -9.96
CA ASN A 203 12.29 -10.77 -8.61
C ASN A 203 12.41 -11.88 -7.55
N GLU A 204 13.48 -12.66 -7.61
CA GLU A 204 13.76 -13.75 -6.65
C GLU A 204 14.01 -13.21 -5.24
N HIS A 205 14.60 -12.02 -5.11
CA HIS A 205 14.84 -11.36 -3.82
C HIS A 205 13.54 -11.15 -3.03
N LEU A 206 12.43 -10.74 -3.71
CA LEU A 206 11.13 -10.59 -3.05
C LEU A 206 10.59 -11.93 -2.54
N ARG A 207 10.76 -13.00 -3.31
CA ARG A 207 10.34 -14.35 -2.88
C ARG A 207 11.15 -14.87 -1.71
N ASN A 208 12.45 -14.57 -1.67
CA ASN A 208 13.31 -14.90 -0.54
C ASN A 208 12.88 -14.14 0.72
N SER A 209 12.59 -12.86 0.60
CA SER A 209 12.05 -12.04 1.71
C SER A 209 10.71 -12.57 2.21
N LEU A 210 9.78 -12.91 1.29
CA LEU A 210 8.50 -13.51 1.66
C LEU A 210 8.66 -14.89 2.35
N ALA A 211 9.60 -15.71 1.89
CA ALA A 211 9.84 -17.04 2.45
C ALA A 211 10.31 -16.99 3.92
N MET A 212 11.12 -15.98 4.28
CA MET A 212 11.63 -15.81 5.65
C MET A 212 10.68 -15.04 6.57
N ALA A 213 9.75 -14.24 6.01
CA ALA A 213 8.85 -13.40 6.79
C ALA A 213 7.93 -14.24 7.70
N PRO A 214 7.73 -13.87 8.98
CA PRO A 214 6.68 -14.45 9.82
C PRO A 214 5.31 -14.28 9.14
N LYS A 215 4.45 -15.28 9.25
CA LYS A 215 3.13 -15.24 8.61
C LYS A 215 2.26 -14.08 9.11
N GLU A 216 2.53 -13.59 10.31
CA GLU A 216 1.84 -12.48 10.97
C GLU A 216 2.24 -11.10 10.42
N LEU A 217 3.35 -10.99 9.68
CA LEU A 217 3.90 -9.73 9.18
C LEU A 217 3.83 -9.57 7.66
N ILE A 218 3.02 -10.40 7.00
CA ILE A 218 2.84 -10.30 5.54
C ILE A 218 1.44 -9.80 5.19
N LEU A 219 1.37 -8.98 4.15
CA LEU A 219 0.15 -8.47 3.54
C LEU A 219 0.17 -8.72 2.03
N VAL A 220 -0.97 -8.58 1.37
CA VAL A 220 -1.10 -8.64 -0.08
C VAL A 220 -1.79 -7.40 -0.61
N GLU A 221 -1.37 -6.95 -1.78
CA GLU A 221 -1.93 -5.80 -2.47
C GLU A 221 -1.84 -5.94 -3.98
N THR A 222 -2.43 -5.00 -4.69
CA THR A 222 -2.23 -4.86 -6.13
C THR A 222 -1.30 -3.73 -6.52
N ASP A 223 -1.34 -2.60 -5.84
CA ASP A 223 -0.83 -1.32 -6.31
C ASP A 223 -1.46 -0.94 -7.67
N ALA A 224 -2.72 -1.32 -7.86
CA ALA A 224 -3.41 -1.06 -9.12
C ALA A 224 -3.58 0.44 -9.37
N PRO A 225 -3.38 0.90 -10.62
CA PRO A 225 -3.34 0.14 -11.88
C PRO A 225 -1.95 -0.38 -12.29
N PHE A 226 -0.95 -0.28 -11.42
CA PHE A 226 0.43 -0.69 -11.67
C PHE A 226 0.66 -2.18 -11.32
N LEU A 227 1.88 -2.67 -11.56
CA LEU A 227 2.44 -3.94 -11.08
C LEU A 227 1.61 -5.20 -11.41
N THR A 228 0.96 -5.21 -12.55
CA THR A 228 0.14 -6.34 -13.00
C THR A 228 0.91 -7.66 -12.94
N PRO A 229 0.36 -8.70 -12.28
CA PRO A 229 1.03 -9.99 -12.15
C PRO A 229 1.16 -10.72 -13.49
N GLU A 230 2.18 -11.59 -13.60
CA GLU A 230 2.25 -12.54 -14.71
C GLU A 230 1.02 -13.49 -14.70
N PRO A 231 0.48 -13.89 -15.87
CA PRO A 231 1.02 -13.65 -17.22
C PRO A 231 0.52 -12.35 -17.87
N PHE A 232 -0.11 -11.45 -17.13
CA PHE A 232 -0.79 -10.27 -17.67
C PHE A 232 0.05 -9.00 -17.64
N ARG A 233 1.33 -9.10 -17.42
CA ARG A 233 2.24 -7.96 -17.38
C ARG A 233 2.09 -7.05 -18.60
N GLY A 234 2.10 -5.71 -18.37
CA GLY A 234 1.91 -4.71 -19.41
C GLY A 234 0.44 -4.34 -19.70
N ARG A 235 -0.51 -5.03 -19.06
CA ARG A 235 -1.93 -4.67 -19.04
C ARG A 235 -2.24 -3.88 -17.75
N PRO A 236 -3.37 -3.13 -17.69
CA PRO A 236 -3.78 -2.47 -16.44
C PRO A 236 -4.05 -3.50 -15.34
N ASN A 237 -3.55 -3.21 -14.13
CA ASN A 237 -3.85 -3.98 -12.93
C ASN A 237 -5.21 -3.57 -12.34
N ALA A 238 -5.78 -4.42 -11.48
CA ALA A 238 -6.99 -4.12 -10.72
C ALA A 238 -7.08 -5.06 -9.51
N SER A 239 -7.80 -4.63 -8.47
CA SER A 239 -7.95 -5.37 -7.20
C SER A 239 -8.41 -6.83 -7.37
N TYR A 240 -9.17 -7.14 -8.43
CA TYR A 240 -9.58 -8.51 -8.72
C TYR A 240 -8.44 -9.43 -9.16
N LEU A 241 -7.21 -8.92 -9.34
CA LEU A 241 -6.03 -9.75 -9.67
C LEU A 241 -5.24 -10.20 -8.42
N VAL A 242 -5.61 -9.75 -7.21
CA VAL A 242 -5.04 -10.23 -5.94
C VAL A 242 -4.96 -11.76 -5.85
N PRO A 243 -5.97 -12.56 -6.31
CA PRO A 243 -5.89 -14.02 -6.23
C PRO A 243 -4.67 -14.63 -6.92
N ILE A 244 -4.13 -13.99 -7.96
CA ILE A 244 -2.91 -14.45 -8.64
C ILE A 244 -1.70 -14.26 -7.74
N THR A 245 -1.61 -13.11 -7.08
CA THR A 245 -0.54 -12.80 -6.12
C THR A 245 -0.60 -13.74 -4.92
N VAL A 246 -1.79 -13.95 -4.33
CA VAL A 246 -2.00 -14.87 -3.20
C VAL A 246 -1.54 -16.29 -3.54
N ARG A 247 -1.91 -16.83 -4.70
CA ARG A 247 -1.47 -18.16 -5.14
C ARG A 247 0.05 -18.24 -5.29
N LYS A 248 0.67 -17.19 -5.82
CA LYS A 248 2.14 -17.14 -5.89
C LYS A 248 2.79 -17.05 -4.53
N MET A 249 2.23 -16.30 -3.61
CA MET A 249 2.70 -16.24 -2.22
C MET A 249 2.58 -17.60 -1.53
N ALA A 250 1.47 -18.32 -1.71
CA ALA A 250 1.25 -19.66 -1.17
C ALA A 250 2.26 -20.67 -1.73
N GLU A 251 2.51 -20.64 -3.05
CA GLU A 251 3.55 -21.45 -3.70
C GLU A 251 4.93 -21.20 -3.07
N VAL A 252 5.34 -19.95 -2.93
CA VAL A 252 6.64 -19.56 -2.34
C VAL A 252 6.79 -20.07 -0.91
N ARG A 253 5.73 -19.99 -0.13
CA ARG A 253 5.72 -20.40 1.28
C ARG A 253 5.42 -21.89 1.47
N SER A 254 5.07 -22.61 0.41
CA SER A 254 4.65 -24.02 0.44
C SER A 254 3.51 -24.29 1.44
N VAL A 255 2.49 -23.41 1.42
CA VAL A 255 1.28 -23.52 2.26
C VAL A 255 0.01 -23.58 1.40
N ASP A 256 -1.08 -24.01 1.99
CA ASP A 256 -2.40 -24.00 1.34
C ASP A 256 -2.87 -22.56 1.05
N VAL A 257 -3.52 -22.36 -0.10
CA VAL A 257 -3.99 -21.01 -0.54
C VAL A 257 -5.05 -20.46 0.41
N ASN A 258 -5.95 -21.30 0.91
CA ASN A 258 -7.03 -20.88 1.81
C ASN A 258 -6.49 -20.56 3.21
N GLU A 259 -5.51 -21.31 3.70
CA GLU A 259 -4.78 -21.02 4.93
C GLU A 259 -4.09 -19.66 4.84
N LEU A 260 -3.38 -19.42 3.72
CA LEU A 260 -2.72 -18.12 3.51
C LEU A 260 -3.72 -16.97 3.40
N ALA A 261 -4.81 -17.13 2.64
CA ALA A 261 -5.83 -16.10 2.49
C ALA A 261 -6.49 -15.73 3.83
N ALA A 262 -6.74 -16.71 4.69
CA ALA A 262 -7.23 -16.49 6.06
C ALA A 262 -6.21 -15.68 6.89
N GLN A 263 -4.94 -16.04 6.86
CA GLN A 263 -3.87 -15.34 7.57
C GLN A 263 -3.71 -13.89 7.06
N LEU A 264 -3.73 -13.67 5.74
CA LEU A 264 -3.67 -12.33 5.14
C LEU A 264 -4.86 -11.46 5.57
N THR A 265 -6.03 -12.08 5.73
CA THR A 265 -7.23 -11.40 6.25
C THR A 265 -7.02 -10.96 7.70
N GLU A 266 -6.56 -11.87 8.58
CA GLU A 266 -6.27 -11.57 9.98
C GLU A 266 -5.23 -10.43 10.10
N ASN A 267 -4.16 -10.50 9.32
CA ASN A 267 -3.12 -9.48 9.31
C ASN A 267 -3.66 -8.12 8.85
N THR A 268 -4.47 -8.10 7.80
CA THR A 268 -5.09 -6.87 7.27
C THR A 268 -5.99 -6.22 8.32
N GLU A 269 -6.82 -7.01 9.00
CA GLU A 269 -7.71 -6.53 10.05
C GLU A 269 -6.93 -6.10 11.31
N ALA A 270 -5.79 -6.72 11.61
CA ALA A 270 -4.90 -6.28 12.68
C ALA A 270 -4.27 -4.90 12.39
N VAL A 271 -3.95 -4.62 11.12
CA VAL A 271 -3.36 -3.35 10.69
C VAL A 271 -4.41 -2.25 10.60
N TYR A 272 -5.47 -2.45 9.81
CA TYR A 272 -6.42 -1.40 9.43
C TYR A 272 -7.72 -1.43 10.22
N GLY A 273 -7.93 -2.46 11.07
CA GLY A 273 -9.17 -2.68 11.78
C GLY A 273 -10.26 -3.32 10.90
N SER A 274 -11.47 -3.41 11.47
CA SER A 274 -12.63 -3.98 10.75
C SER A 274 -13.15 -3.02 9.68
N TRP A 275 -13.68 -3.58 8.58
CA TRP A 275 -14.44 -2.86 7.55
C TRP A 275 -15.89 -2.55 7.98
N ASN A 276 -16.36 -3.18 9.08
CA ASN A 276 -17.71 -2.98 9.66
C ASN A 276 -17.77 -1.77 10.59
#